data_b6a6635c18e9a065665ac759a5ef809b
#
_entry.id   b6a6635c18e9a065665ac759a5ef809b
#
_cell.length_a   1.000
_cell.length_b   1.000
_cell.length_c   1.000
_cell.angle_alpha   90.00
_cell.angle_beta   90.00
_cell.angle_gamma   90.00
#
_symmetry.space_group_name_H-M   'P 1'
#
loop_
_entity.id
_entity.type
_entity.pdbx_description
1 polymer ?
#
loop_
_entity_poly.entity_id
_entity_poly.type
_entity_poly.pdbx_seq_one_letter_code
_entity_poly.pdbx_strand_id
1 'polypeptide(L)'
;MTKSNPVPPPAGGTAGPPAGDHRPALPLAGDQPPVRRAAGGDDGTTGKRPPAPALPFADGGPPALRADAARNRAKLLTASATLFRNKGVDTVSLDEIVRTAGVGKGTLFRIFGDKSGLAAALLDERERELQQRMLFGPPPLGPGAGAADRIGAFVREYVGYVAEHVDLVRMSQTARPDARFDSGAHQFWRTHLAYLAGEAGHPDPRLVADVLLAGVTAEQVGHWIRRDGRPVGELADRLADLAESLVRPPTSRRA
;
A
#
# COMPACT_ATOMS: atom_id res chain seq x y z
N MET A 1 14.88 -58.33 28.52
CA MET A 1 14.25 -58.01 29.82
C MET A 1 14.61 -56.59 30.19
N THR A 2 13.83 -55.63 29.78
CA THR A 2 14.05 -54.20 30.06
C THR A 2 12.78 -53.70 30.78
N LYS A 3 13.00 -53.28 32.03
CA LYS A 3 11.94 -52.89 32.98
C LYS A 3 11.45 -51.47 32.58
N SER A 4 10.18 -51.33 32.27
CA SER A 4 9.45 -50.08 32.19
C SER A 4 9.23 -49.50 33.57
N ASN A 5 9.55 -48.25 33.73
CA ASN A 5 9.29 -47.44 34.91
C ASN A 5 8.03 -46.59 34.69
N PRO A 6 7.04 -46.59 35.60
CA PRO A 6 5.83 -45.79 35.41
C PRO A 6 6.05 -44.33 35.86
N VAL A 7 5.48 -43.41 35.04
CA VAL A 7 5.44 -41.95 35.30
C VAL A 7 4.31 -41.69 36.33
N PRO A 8 4.53 -40.86 37.35
CA PRO A 8 3.50 -40.46 38.32
C PRO A 8 2.55 -39.39 37.71
N PRO A 9 1.26 -39.32 38.19
CA PRO A 9 0.30 -38.34 37.73
C PRO A 9 0.58 -36.92 38.30
N PRO A 10 0.14 -35.85 37.60
CA PRO A 10 0.34 -34.48 38.09
C PRO A 10 -0.66 -34.17 39.20
N ALA A 11 -0.15 -33.45 40.21
CA ALA A 11 -0.90 -32.97 41.35
C ALA A 11 -1.91 -31.88 40.96
N GLY A 12 -3.10 -31.94 41.57
CA GLY A 12 -4.17 -31.00 41.41
C GLY A 12 -3.81 -29.61 41.95
N GLY A 13 -3.95 -28.61 41.13
CA GLY A 13 -3.87 -27.16 41.48
C GLY A 13 -5.28 -26.59 41.53
N THR A 14 -5.63 -26.03 42.66
CA THR A 14 -6.88 -25.34 42.99
C THR A 14 -7.13 -24.13 42.10
N ALA A 15 -8.34 -24.05 41.55
CA ALA A 15 -8.86 -22.93 40.80
C ALA A 15 -9.06 -21.69 41.70
N GLY A 16 -8.40 -20.59 41.37
CA GLY A 16 -8.72 -19.25 41.87
C GLY A 16 -9.77 -18.57 40.96
N PRO A 17 -10.55 -17.61 41.49
CA PRO A 17 -11.65 -17.00 40.75
C PRO A 17 -11.15 -16.08 39.61
N PRO A 18 -11.96 -15.85 38.56
CA PRO A 18 -11.56 -15.05 37.41
C PRO A 18 -11.47 -13.56 37.78
N ALA A 19 -10.35 -12.94 37.45
CA ALA A 19 -10.14 -11.50 37.56
C ALA A 19 -10.99 -10.76 36.55
N GLY A 20 -11.60 -9.69 37.02
CA GLY A 20 -12.58 -8.89 36.28
C GLY A 20 -12.04 -8.23 35.01
N ASP A 21 -12.95 -8.18 34.08
CA ASP A 21 -12.87 -7.55 32.78
C ASP A 21 -12.79 -6.02 32.93
N HIS A 22 -11.57 -5.45 32.89
CA HIS A 22 -11.36 -3.99 32.79
C HIS A 22 -11.22 -3.61 31.33
N ARG A 23 -12.36 -3.48 30.66
CA ARG A 23 -12.45 -2.71 29.40
C ARG A 23 -12.41 -1.23 29.74
N PRO A 24 -11.47 -0.42 29.20
CA PRO A 24 -11.61 1.02 29.25
C PRO A 24 -12.77 1.45 28.35
N ALA A 25 -13.78 2.09 28.94
CA ALA A 25 -14.91 2.70 28.23
C ALA A 25 -14.39 3.86 27.38
N LEU A 26 -14.71 3.84 26.09
CA LEU A 26 -14.57 5.00 25.20
C LEU A 26 -15.56 6.08 25.65
N PRO A 27 -15.16 7.37 25.73
CA PRO A 27 -16.08 8.45 26.05
C PRO A 27 -17.05 8.67 24.88
N LEU A 28 -18.35 8.58 25.20
CA LEU A 28 -19.45 9.00 24.32
C LEU A 28 -19.38 10.52 24.13
N ALA A 29 -19.53 10.96 22.89
CA ALA A 29 -19.67 12.36 22.52
C ALA A 29 -20.94 12.93 23.15
N GLY A 30 -20.81 14.04 23.88
CA GLY A 30 -21.95 14.82 24.33
C GLY A 30 -21.72 15.50 25.67
N ASP A 31 -20.95 16.60 25.68
CA ASP A 31 -21.14 17.73 26.57
C ASP A 31 -20.24 18.89 26.11
N GLN A 32 -20.77 19.72 25.22
CA GLN A 32 -20.22 21.06 24.99
C GLN A 32 -21.01 22.02 25.85
N PRO A 33 -20.36 22.87 26.67
CA PRO A 33 -21.05 23.90 27.41
C PRO A 33 -21.58 24.99 26.46
N PRO A 34 -22.72 25.65 26.82
CA PRO A 34 -23.36 26.63 25.94
C PRO A 34 -22.49 27.88 25.78
N VAL A 35 -22.30 28.27 24.53
CA VAL A 35 -21.66 29.54 24.16
C VAL A 35 -22.55 30.69 24.61
N ARG A 36 -22.10 31.48 25.58
CA ARG A 36 -22.74 32.74 25.99
C ARG A 36 -22.71 33.72 24.79
N ARG A 37 -23.92 34.04 24.28
CA ARG A 37 -24.13 35.21 23.42
C ARG A 37 -23.97 36.46 24.28
N ALA A 38 -22.94 37.24 24.05
CA ALA A 38 -22.81 38.62 24.51
C ALA A 38 -23.55 39.53 23.50
N ALA A 39 -24.47 40.28 24.04
CA ALA A 39 -25.28 41.29 23.32
C ALA A 39 -24.43 42.54 23.01
N GLY A 40 -24.70 43.09 21.85
CA GLY A 40 -24.63 44.46 21.35
C GLY A 40 -23.63 45.44 21.95
N GLY A 41 -22.77 45.94 21.05
CA GLY A 41 -22.03 47.17 21.15
C GLY A 41 -21.62 47.53 19.73
N ASP A 42 -22.43 48.43 19.12
CA ASP A 42 -22.14 49.09 17.85
C ASP A 42 -21.12 50.21 18.12
N ASP A 43 -19.89 50.04 17.70
CA ASP A 43 -18.93 51.12 17.58
C ASP A 43 -18.22 51.02 16.21
N GLY A 44 -18.68 51.89 15.31
CA GLY A 44 -18.12 52.13 14.00
C GLY A 44 -16.67 52.62 14.04
N THR A 45 -15.73 51.70 13.90
CA THR A 45 -14.38 52.03 13.53
C THR A 45 -13.95 51.12 12.41
N THR A 46 -13.89 51.65 11.20
CA THR A 46 -13.30 51.01 10.00
C THR A 46 -11.81 50.76 10.22
N GLY A 47 -11.47 49.77 11.04
CA GLY A 47 -10.15 49.22 11.20
C GLY A 47 -9.92 48.16 10.13
N LYS A 48 -9.13 48.42 9.13
CA LYS A 48 -8.65 47.48 8.11
C LYS A 48 -8.02 46.29 8.83
N ARG A 49 -8.75 45.14 8.87
CA ARG A 49 -8.27 43.90 9.44
C ARG A 49 -6.97 43.52 8.74
N PRO A 50 -5.87 43.29 9.46
CA PRO A 50 -4.65 42.81 8.81
C PRO A 50 -4.96 41.46 8.11
N PRO A 51 -4.38 41.22 6.91
CA PRO A 51 -4.57 39.95 6.24
C PRO A 51 -4.07 38.83 7.16
N ALA A 52 -4.87 37.76 7.25
CA ALA A 52 -4.46 36.56 7.96
C ALA A 52 -3.09 36.09 7.44
N PRO A 53 -2.17 35.61 8.31
CA PRO A 53 -0.91 35.07 7.84
C PRO A 53 -1.20 33.96 6.84
N ALA A 54 -0.68 34.11 5.62
CA ALA A 54 -0.78 33.09 4.58
C ALA A 54 -0.11 31.82 5.12
N LEU A 55 -0.85 30.72 5.13
CA LEU A 55 -0.30 29.41 5.47
C LEU A 55 0.82 29.08 4.45
N PRO A 56 1.98 28.57 4.90
CA PRO A 56 3.18 28.46 4.04
C PRO A 56 3.10 27.33 2.99
N PHE A 57 1.93 26.76 2.71
CA PHE A 57 1.72 25.64 1.78
C PHE A 57 0.62 25.89 0.74
N ALA A 58 0.55 27.12 0.22
CA ALA A 58 -0.10 27.32 -1.08
C ALA A 58 0.96 27.06 -2.16
N ASP A 59 0.81 25.97 -2.94
CA ASP A 59 1.60 25.65 -4.16
C ASP A 59 1.42 26.72 -5.24
N GLY A 60 2.03 27.88 -5.03
CA GLY A 60 1.86 29.10 -5.80
C GLY A 60 3.16 29.66 -6.37
N GLY A 61 4.14 28.82 -6.71
CA GLY A 61 5.29 29.25 -7.49
C GLY A 61 4.87 29.73 -8.88
N PRO A 62 5.61 30.70 -9.51
CA PRO A 62 5.33 31.17 -10.86
C PRO A 62 5.17 29.99 -11.84
N PRO A 63 4.29 30.10 -12.86
CA PRO A 63 4.08 29.02 -13.85
C PRO A 63 5.38 28.52 -14.50
N ALA A 64 6.36 29.37 -14.70
CA ALA A 64 7.67 29.03 -15.23
C ALA A 64 8.45 28.04 -14.32
N LEU A 65 8.45 28.26 -12.99
CA LEU A 65 9.14 27.38 -12.04
C LEU A 65 8.47 25.97 -11.97
N ARG A 66 7.15 25.91 -12.11
CA ARG A 66 6.41 24.63 -12.19
C ARG A 66 6.74 23.89 -13.47
N ALA A 67 6.82 24.58 -14.60
CA ALA A 67 7.20 23.99 -15.89
C ALA A 67 8.65 23.47 -15.87
N ASP A 68 9.58 24.19 -15.24
CA ASP A 68 10.97 23.75 -15.07
C ASP A 68 11.06 22.51 -14.17
N ALA A 69 10.33 22.47 -13.07
CA ALA A 69 10.27 21.32 -12.18
C ALA A 69 9.70 20.07 -12.90
N ALA A 70 8.65 20.24 -13.69
CA ALA A 70 8.07 19.18 -14.50
C ALA A 70 9.05 18.65 -15.57
N ARG A 71 9.76 19.55 -16.26
CA ARG A 71 10.79 19.18 -17.24
C ARG A 71 11.94 18.42 -16.59
N ASN A 72 12.43 18.87 -15.44
CA ASN A 72 13.50 18.19 -14.71
C ASN A 72 13.06 16.83 -14.19
N ARG A 73 11.80 16.70 -13.71
CA ARG A 73 11.21 15.42 -13.32
C ARG A 73 11.20 14.44 -14.50
N ALA A 74 10.73 14.87 -15.66
CA ALA A 74 10.68 14.05 -16.87
C ALA A 74 12.08 13.59 -17.31
N LYS A 75 13.08 14.50 -17.34
CA LYS A 75 14.46 14.16 -17.68
C LYS A 75 15.05 13.10 -16.74
N LEU A 76 14.84 13.24 -15.43
CA LEU A 76 15.30 12.28 -14.43
C LEU A 76 14.65 10.93 -14.61
N LEU A 77 13.34 10.85 -14.83
CA LEU A 77 12.61 9.60 -15.07
C LEU A 77 13.09 8.90 -16.35
N THR A 78 13.24 9.63 -17.47
CA THR A 78 13.72 9.08 -18.74
C THR A 78 15.14 8.52 -18.61
N ALA A 79 16.06 9.28 -17.97
CA ALA A 79 17.42 8.83 -17.72
C ALA A 79 17.47 7.57 -16.85
N SER A 80 16.67 7.56 -15.78
CA SER A 80 16.59 6.44 -14.85
C SER A 80 16.04 5.18 -15.52
N ALA A 81 14.94 5.29 -16.25
CA ALA A 81 14.34 4.17 -16.99
C ALA A 81 15.34 3.54 -17.97
N THR A 82 16.10 4.36 -18.67
CA THR A 82 17.12 3.92 -19.62
C THR A 82 18.28 3.21 -18.91
N LEU A 83 18.81 3.83 -17.85
CA LEU A 83 19.93 3.28 -17.09
C LEU A 83 19.56 1.98 -16.38
N PHE A 84 18.40 1.94 -15.73
CA PHE A 84 17.93 0.74 -15.04
C PHE A 84 17.68 -0.42 -15.97
N ARG A 85 17.14 -0.17 -17.16
CA ARG A 85 16.95 -1.20 -18.19
C ARG A 85 18.28 -1.77 -18.68
N ASN A 86 19.29 -0.92 -18.90
CA ASN A 86 20.56 -1.31 -19.50
C ASN A 86 21.53 -1.96 -18.51
N LYS A 87 21.50 -1.54 -17.24
CA LYS A 87 22.50 -1.92 -16.24
C LYS A 87 21.93 -2.62 -15.01
N GLY A 88 20.60 -2.63 -14.87
CA GLY A 88 19.92 -3.10 -13.65
C GLY A 88 19.83 -2.02 -12.58
N VAL A 89 18.77 -2.14 -11.77
CA VAL A 89 18.41 -1.12 -10.78
C VAL A 89 19.48 -0.99 -9.69
N ASP A 90 20.07 -2.10 -9.23
CA ASP A 90 21.00 -2.10 -8.09
C ASP A 90 22.36 -1.44 -8.44
N THR A 91 22.81 -1.57 -9.69
CA THR A 91 24.14 -1.11 -10.13
C THR A 91 24.22 0.37 -10.46
N VAL A 92 23.11 1.02 -10.80
CA VAL A 92 23.06 2.42 -11.20
C VAL A 92 23.10 3.34 -9.97
N SER A 93 24.00 4.32 -9.96
CA SER A 93 24.09 5.33 -8.92
C SER A 93 23.23 6.58 -9.22
N LEU A 94 22.83 7.32 -8.15
CA LEU A 94 22.14 8.60 -8.33
C LEU A 94 23.00 9.63 -9.07
N ASP A 95 24.34 9.59 -8.88
CA ASP A 95 25.27 10.50 -9.58
C ASP A 95 25.31 10.21 -11.09
N GLU A 96 25.19 8.97 -11.48
CA GLU A 96 25.08 8.59 -12.89
C GLU A 96 23.76 9.08 -13.50
N ILE A 97 22.66 8.96 -12.77
CA ILE A 97 21.33 9.43 -13.20
C ILE A 97 21.34 10.92 -13.42
N VAL A 98 21.81 11.73 -12.45
CA VAL A 98 21.79 13.20 -12.58
C VAL A 98 22.71 13.69 -13.70
N ARG A 99 23.86 13.04 -13.88
CA ARG A 99 24.78 13.33 -14.99
C ARG A 99 24.11 13.03 -16.35
N THR A 100 23.46 11.89 -16.50
CA THR A 100 22.77 11.52 -17.74
C THR A 100 21.58 12.41 -18.03
N ALA A 101 20.85 12.83 -16.99
CA ALA A 101 19.69 13.73 -17.11
C ALA A 101 20.07 15.19 -17.34
N GLY A 102 21.33 15.59 -17.09
CA GLY A 102 21.75 16.99 -17.09
C GLY A 102 21.04 17.82 -16.02
N VAL A 103 20.78 17.23 -14.84
CA VAL A 103 20.03 17.86 -13.73
C VAL A 103 20.89 17.79 -12.48
N GLY A 104 20.84 18.85 -11.64
CA GLY A 104 21.61 18.91 -10.40
C GLY A 104 21.13 17.88 -9.36
N LYS A 105 22.06 17.31 -8.57
CA LYS A 105 21.79 16.30 -7.52
C LYS A 105 20.75 16.80 -6.49
N GLY A 106 20.84 18.07 -6.07
CA GLY A 106 19.86 18.68 -5.16
C GLY A 106 18.43 18.70 -5.72
N THR A 107 18.30 18.83 -7.04
CA THR A 107 16.98 18.78 -7.69
C THR A 107 16.39 17.37 -7.64
N LEU A 108 17.21 16.32 -7.84
CA LEU A 108 16.77 14.93 -7.71
C LEU A 108 16.27 14.67 -6.29
N PHE A 109 17.06 15.01 -5.26
CA PHE A 109 16.65 14.82 -3.86
C PHE A 109 15.38 15.58 -3.49
N ARG A 110 15.22 16.80 -4.00
CA ARG A 110 14.01 17.59 -3.76
C ARG A 110 12.76 16.99 -4.40
N ILE A 111 12.90 16.34 -5.57
CA ILE A 111 11.74 15.78 -6.32
C ILE A 111 11.40 14.36 -5.85
N PHE A 112 12.39 13.51 -5.60
CA PHE A 112 12.20 12.09 -5.37
C PHE A 112 12.67 11.60 -3.99
N GLY A 113 13.40 12.44 -3.24
CA GLY A 113 13.99 12.06 -1.96
C GLY A 113 15.23 11.17 -2.12
N ASP A 114 15.03 9.99 -2.68
CA ASP A 114 16.09 8.99 -2.86
C ASP A 114 15.85 8.12 -4.10
N LYS A 115 16.62 7.05 -4.24
CA LYS A 115 16.50 6.10 -5.35
C LYS A 115 15.19 5.29 -5.29
N SER A 116 14.64 5.07 -4.09
CA SER A 116 13.38 4.36 -3.92
C SER A 116 12.19 5.21 -4.35
N GLY A 117 12.18 6.51 -4.02
CA GLY A 117 11.18 7.43 -4.52
C GLY A 117 11.22 7.59 -6.03
N LEU A 118 12.41 7.50 -6.63
CA LEU A 118 12.57 7.48 -8.08
C LEU A 118 12.01 6.19 -8.68
N ALA A 119 12.27 5.02 -8.07
CA ALA A 119 11.69 3.74 -8.49
C ALA A 119 10.16 3.76 -8.39
N ALA A 120 9.61 4.26 -7.28
CA ALA A 120 8.16 4.42 -7.11
C ALA A 120 7.56 5.31 -8.21
N ALA A 121 8.22 6.43 -8.55
CA ALA A 121 7.73 7.33 -9.60
C ALA A 121 7.78 6.72 -11.02
N LEU A 122 8.66 5.73 -11.27
CA LEU A 122 8.69 4.97 -12.52
C LEU A 122 7.54 3.95 -12.61
N LEU A 123 7.06 3.46 -11.47
CA LEU A 123 5.94 2.51 -11.39
C LEU A 123 4.56 3.20 -11.45
N ASP A 124 4.50 4.48 -11.13
CA ASP A 124 3.31 5.31 -10.90
C ASP A 124 2.25 5.21 -12.03
N GLU A 125 2.69 5.16 -13.30
CA GLU A 125 1.76 5.05 -14.43
C GLU A 125 1.10 3.67 -14.49
N ARG A 126 1.89 2.60 -14.32
CA ARG A 126 1.39 1.22 -14.31
C ARG A 126 0.47 0.96 -13.12
N GLU A 127 0.81 1.51 -11.97
CA GLU A 127 -0.03 1.44 -10.78
C GLU A 127 -1.38 2.15 -11.00
N ARG A 128 -1.37 3.33 -11.62
CA ARG A 128 -2.61 4.04 -11.97
C ARG A 128 -3.44 3.30 -13.03
N GLU A 129 -2.81 2.74 -14.05
CA GLU A 129 -3.50 1.92 -15.06
C GLU A 129 -4.22 0.73 -14.40
N LEU A 130 -3.53 0.00 -13.50
CA LEU A 130 -4.13 -1.11 -12.76
C LEU A 130 -5.30 -0.64 -11.88
N GLN A 131 -5.13 0.45 -11.12
CA GLN A 131 -6.19 1.04 -10.31
C GLN A 131 -7.41 1.45 -11.12
N GLN A 132 -7.21 2.08 -12.28
CA GLN A 132 -8.30 2.45 -13.17
C GLN A 132 -9.06 1.23 -13.71
N ARG A 133 -8.34 0.16 -14.08
CA ARG A 133 -8.97 -1.08 -14.52
C ARG A 133 -9.78 -1.75 -13.41
N MET A 134 -9.31 -1.70 -12.16
CA MET A 134 -10.01 -2.22 -10.98
C MET A 134 -11.32 -1.46 -10.70
N LEU A 135 -11.34 -0.15 -10.93
CA LEU A 135 -12.49 0.70 -10.62
C LEU A 135 -13.48 0.84 -11.76
N PHE A 136 -13.00 0.87 -13.01
CA PHE A 136 -13.79 1.26 -14.19
C PHE A 136 -13.62 0.33 -15.38
N GLY A 137 -12.73 -0.67 -15.28
CA GLY A 137 -12.49 -1.63 -16.35
C GLY A 137 -13.59 -2.67 -16.47
N PRO A 138 -13.51 -3.54 -17.50
CA PRO A 138 -14.43 -4.63 -17.66
C PRO A 138 -14.23 -5.74 -16.61
N PRO A 139 -15.26 -6.59 -16.37
CA PRO A 139 -15.07 -7.80 -15.56
C PRO A 139 -14.04 -8.76 -16.23
N PRO A 140 -13.36 -9.62 -15.46
CA PRO A 140 -13.59 -9.85 -14.05
C PRO A 140 -12.86 -8.90 -13.10
N LEU A 141 -11.89 -8.09 -13.54
CA LEU A 141 -11.11 -7.18 -12.68
C LEU A 141 -11.95 -5.99 -12.21
N GLY A 142 -12.68 -5.37 -13.12
CA GLY A 142 -13.57 -4.25 -12.86
C GLY A 142 -14.93 -4.67 -12.29
N PRO A 143 -15.85 -3.70 -12.12
CA PRO A 143 -17.21 -3.95 -11.63
C PRO A 143 -18.00 -4.89 -12.56
N GLY A 144 -18.96 -5.64 -11.96
CA GLY A 144 -19.85 -6.55 -12.69
C GLY A 144 -19.53 -8.03 -12.51
N ALA A 145 -18.36 -8.40 -11.97
CA ALA A 145 -18.07 -9.77 -11.54
C ALA A 145 -18.27 -9.92 -10.03
N GLY A 146 -18.36 -11.17 -9.56
CA GLY A 146 -18.40 -11.50 -8.14
C GLY A 146 -17.13 -11.05 -7.40
N ALA A 147 -17.25 -10.76 -6.11
CA ALA A 147 -16.13 -10.25 -5.32
C ALA A 147 -14.91 -11.20 -5.33
N ALA A 148 -15.13 -12.52 -5.20
CA ALA A 148 -14.05 -13.50 -5.26
C ALA A 148 -13.35 -13.51 -6.63
N ASP A 149 -14.11 -13.48 -7.72
CA ASP A 149 -13.56 -13.45 -9.08
C ASP A 149 -12.74 -12.18 -9.34
N ARG A 150 -13.19 -11.04 -8.79
CA ARG A 150 -12.45 -9.77 -8.85
C ARG A 150 -11.14 -9.83 -8.07
N ILE A 151 -11.13 -10.46 -6.89
CA ILE A 151 -9.91 -10.68 -6.10
C ILE A 151 -8.93 -11.57 -6.87
N GLY A 152 -9.40 -12.69 -7.45
CA GLY A 152 -8.56 -13.56 -8.27
C GLY A 152 -7.98 -12.83 -9.49
N ALA A 153 -8.81 -12.05 -10.19
CA ALA A 153 -8.36 -11.22 -11.32
C ALA A 153 -7.31 -10.17 -10.90
N PHE A 154 -7.51 -9.52 -9.75
CA PHE A 154 -6.50 -8.60 -9.21
C PHE A 154 -5.18 -9.31 -8.93
N VAL A 155 -5.21 -10.46 -8.24
CA VAL A 155 -3.98 -11.20 -7.92
C VAL A 155 -3.23 -11.61 -9.19
N ARG A 156 -3.94 -12.07 -10.23
CA ARG A 156 -3.35 -12.42 -11.52
C ARG A 156 -2.64 -11.22 -12.18
N GLU A 157 -3.31 -10.09 -12.25
CA GLU A 157 -2.74 -8.86 -12.81
C GLU A 157 -1.58 -8.31 -11.98
N TYR A 158 -1.71 -8.36 -10.66
CA TYR A 158 -0.68 -7.86 -9.74
C TYR A 158 0.59 -8.72 -9.78
N VAL A 159 0.47 -10.04 -9.86
CA VAL A 159 1.63 -10.93 -10.05
C VAL A 159 2.33 -10.64 -11.37
N GLY A 160 1.58 -10.42 -12.46
CA GLY A 160 2.14 -10.01 -13.74
C GLY A 160 2.90 -8.67 -13.66
N TYR A 161 2.29 -7.67 -13.03
CA TYR A 161 2.92 -6.38 -12.78
C TYR A 161 4.21 -6.49 -11.97
N VAL A 162 4.20 -7.24 -10.86
CA VAL A 162 5.39 -7.47 -10.03
C VAL A 162 6.46 -8.23 -10.82
N ALA A 163 6.09 -9.25 -11.58
CA ALA A 163 7.03 -10.05 -12.38
C ALA A 163 7.73 -9.21 -13.46
N GLU A 164 7.02 -8.29 -14.11
CA GLU A 164 7.59 -7.37 -15.10
C GLU A 164 8.58 -6.37 -14.47
N HIS A 165 8.34 -5.97 -13.21
CA HIS A 165 9.06 -4.88 -12.55
C HIS A 165 9.72 -5.27 -11.21
N VAL A 166 10.10 -6.54 -11.02
CA VAL A 166 10.57 -7.10 -9.73
C VAL A 166 11.55 -6.17 -9.01
N ASP A 167 12.60 -5.70 -9.71
CA ASP A 167 13.68 -4.94 -9.05
C ASP A 167 13.25 -3.51 -8.69
N LEU A 168 12.38 -2.88 -9.51
CA LEU A 168 11.81 -1.57 -9.20
C LEU A 168 10.83 -1.66 -8.02
N VAL A 169 9.93 -2.65 -8.05
CA VAL A 169 8.95 -2.87 -6.97
C VAL A 169 9.69 -3.19 -5.66
N ARG A 170 10.70 -4.09 -5.70
CA ARG A 170 11.54 -4.38 -4.54
C ARG A 170 12.19 -3.11 -3.99
N MET A 171 12.83 -2.31 -4.85
CA MET A 171 13.50 -1.08 -4.44
C MET A 171 12.54 -0.05 -3.84
N SER A 172 11.34 0.12 -4.41
CA SER A 172 10.35 1.06 -3.88
C SER A 172 9.81 0.63 -2.52
N GLN A 173 9.73 -0.68 -2.25
CA GLN A 173 9.12 -1.25 -1.05
C GLN A 173 10.09 -1.51 0.11
N THR A 174 11.40 -1.68 -0.17
CA THR A 174 12.39 -2.10 0.84
C THR A 174 13.40 -1.02 1.22
N ALA A 175 13.23 0.21 0.75
CA ALA A 175 14.15 1.33 1.04
C ALA A 175 14.33 1.63 2.53
N ARG A 176 13.30 1.40 3.32
CA ARG A 176 13.28 1.52 4.79
C ARG A 176 12.23 0.55 5.35
N PRO A 177 12.32 0.21 6.66
CA PRO A 177 11.23 -0.51 7.31
C PRO A 177 9.88 0.15 7.02
N ASP A 178 8.86 -0.65 6.79
CA ASP A 178 7.48 -0.21 6.53
C ASP A 178 7.23 0.64 5.27
N ALA A 179 8.24 0.89 4.42
CA ALA A 179 8.13 1.74 3.22
C ALA A 179 6.94 1.36 2.32
N ARG A 180 6.66 0.05 2.17
CA ARG A 180 5.53 -0.44 1.37
C ARG A 180 4.17 0.02 1.91
N PHE A 181 4.02 0.10 3.24
CA PHE A 181 2.74 0.47 3.88
C PHE A 181 2.43 1.96 3.75
N ASP A 182 3.45 2.79 3.53
CA ASP A 182 3.31 4.23 3.28
C ASP A 182 3.00 4.54 1.81
N SER A 183 3.13 3.55 0.90
CA SER A 183 2.80 3.72 -0.52
C SER A 183 1.30 3.92 -0.72
N GLY A 184 0.91 4.98 -1.43
CA GLY A 184 -0.50 5.21 -1.79
C GLY A 184 -1.10 4.07 -2.62
N ALA A 185 -0.32 3.46 -3.50
CA ALA A 185 -0.75 2.30 -4.29
C ALA A 185 -1.03 1.09 -3.39
N HIS A 186 -0.15 0.78 -2.44
CA HIS A 186 -0.36 -0.33 -1.50
C HIS A 186 -1.61 -0.10 -0.62
N GLN A 187 -1.81 1.11 -0.11
CA GLN A 187 -3.00 1.46 0.67
C GLN A 187 -4.29 1.34 -0.14
N PHE A 188 -4.25 1.75 -1.42
CA PHE A 188 -5.38 1.57 -2.32
C PHE A 188 -5.72 0.08 -2.52
N TRP A 189 -4.74 -0.75 -2.87
CA TRP A 189 -4.95 -2.19 -3.08
C TRP A 189 -5.47 -2.88 -1.81
N ARG A 190 -4.86 -2.58 -0.67
CA ARG A 190 -5.30 -3.09 0.64
C ARG A 190 -6.77 -2.73 0.94
N THR A 191 -7.14 -1.47 0.71
CA THR A 191 -8.51 -1.00 0.95
C THR A 191 -9.50 -1.66 0.00
N HIS A 192 -9.15 -1.75 -1.29
CA HIS A 192 -10.01 -2.35 -2.31
C HIS A 192 -10.20 -3.86 -2.10
N LEU A 193 -9.12 -4.59 -1.78
CA LEU A 193 -9.20 -6.01 -1.45
C LEU A 193 -10.02 -6.26 -0.19
N ALA A 194 -9.85 -5.45 0.86
CA ALA A 194 -10.66 -5.54 2.06
C ALA A 194 -12.15 -5.28 1.77
N TYR A 195 -12.46 -4.29 0.93
CA TYR A 195 -13.83 -4.05 0.48
C TYR A 195 -14.41 -5.30 -0.21
N LEU A 196 -13.71 -5.88 -1.19
CA LEU A 196 -14.17 -7.07 -1.92
C LEU A 196 -14.29 -8.30 -1.01
N ALA A 197 -13.37 -8.51 -0.08
CA ALA A 197 -13.46 -9.61 0.87
C ALA A 197 -14.67 -9.46 1.81
N GLY A 198 -15.02 -8.21 2.18
CA GLY A 198 -16.24 -7.91 2.91
C GLY A 198 -17.49 -8.21 2.10
N GLU A 199 -17.54 -7.82 0.81
CA GLU A 199 -18.63 -8.16 -0.12
C GLU A 199 -18.78 -9.67 -0.30
N ALA A 200 -17.67 -10.44 -0.24
CA ALA A 200 -17.71 -11.91 -0.25
C ALA A 200 -18.16 -12.52 1.09
N GLY A 201 -18.39 -11.72 2.13
CA GLY A 201 -18.85 -12.16 3.45
C GLY A 201 -17.75 -12.70 4.36
N HIS A 202 -16.46 -12.42 4.08
CA HIS A 202 -15.37 -12.91 4.94
C HIS A 202 -15.40 -12.21 6.32
N PRO A 203 -15.23 -12.94 7.45
CA PRO A 203 -15.35 -12.37 8.80
C PRO A 203 -14.25 -11.35 9.15
N ASP A 204 -13.07 -11.46 8.54
CA ASP A 204 -11.97 -10.49 8.71
C ASP A 204 -11.43 -10.05 7.34
N PRO A 205 -12.09 -9.09 6.68
CA PRO A 205 -11.70 -8.63 5.34
C PRO A 205 -10.33 -7.96 5.29
N ARG A 206 -9.92 -7.27 6.36
CA ARG A 206 -8.63 -6.56 6.42
C ARG A 206 -7.47 -7.55 6.49
N LEU A 207 -7.60 -8.58 7.31
CA LEU A 207 -6.59 -9.64 7.40
C LEU A 207 -6.42 -10.36 6.05
N VAL A 208 -7.52 -10.63 5.33
CA VAL A 208 -7.45 -11.21 3.98
C VAL A 208 -6.61 -10.34 3.04
N ALA A 209 -6.88 -9.04 3.00
CA ALA A 209 -6.11 -8.11 2.16
C ALA A 209 -4.62 -8.11 2.54
N ASP A 210 -4.31 -8.09 3.83
CA ASP A 210 -2.94 -8.08 4.33
C ASP A 210 -2.21 -9.40 3.99
N VAL A 211 -2.87 -10.55 4.14
CA VAL A 211 -2.30 -11.88 3.80
C VAL A 211 -2.05 -12.00 2.30
N LEU A 212 -3.00 -11.60 1.45
CA LEU A 212 -2.82 -11.63 0.00
C LEU A 212 -1.65 -10.78 -0.46
N LEU A 213 -1.57 -9.53 0.02
CA LEU A 213 -0.47 -8.62 -0.35
C LEU A 213 0.88 -9.05 0.23
N ALA A 214 0.89 -9.69 1.41
CA ALA A 214 2.11 -10.26 1.98
C ALA A 214 2.62 -11.48 1.18
N GLY A 215 1.72 -12.27 0.61
CA GLY A 215 2.08 -13.44 -0.20
C GLY A 215 2.65 -13.12 -1.59
N VAL A 216 2.42 -11.91 -2.11
CA VAL A 216 2.82 -11.53 -3.47
C VAL A 216 3.82 -10.36 -3.48
N THR A 217 4.75 -10.34 -2.52
CA THR A 217 5.84 -9.35 -2.49
C THR A 217 6.80 -9.53 -3.66
N ALA A 218 7.52 -8.47 -4.02
CA ALA A 218 8.52 -8.52 -5.10
C ALA A 218 9.62 -9.55 -4.82
N GLU A 219 10.04 -9.73 -3.55
CA GLU A 219 11.02 -10.73 -3.16
C GLU A 219 10.48 -12.15 -3.38
N GLN A 220 9.23 -12.41 -2.94
CA GLN A 220 8.64 -13.74 -3.07
C GLN A 220 8.34 -14.09 -4.53
N VAL A 221 7.75 -13.18 -5.30
CA VAL A 221 7.50 -13.38 -6.74
C VAL A 221 8.82 -13.54 -7.49
N GLY A 222 9.80 -12.67 -7.20
CA GLY A 222 11.14 -12.76 -7.80
C GLY A 222 11.84 -14.08 -7.49
N HIS A 223 11.70 -14.62 -6.28
CA HIS A 223 12.22 -15.94 -5.91
C HIS A 223 11.58 -17.04 -6.76
N TRP A 224 10.27 -17.11 -6.83
CA TRP A 224 9.57 -18.14 -7.60
C TRP A 224 9.91 -18.15 -9.08
N ILE A 225 10.02 -16.98 -9.72
CA ILE A 225 10.31 -16.91 -11.15
C ILE A 225 11.80 -17.07 -11.48
N ARG A 226 12.72 -16.51 -10.66
CA ARG A 226 14.15 -16.48 -10.94
C ARG A 226 14.92 -17.67 -10.39
N ARG A 227 14.47 -18.22 -9.22
CA ARG A 227 15.15 -19.35 -8.55
C ARG A 227 14.44 -20.66 -8.82
N ASP A 228 13.11 -20.71 -8.66
CA ASP A 228 12.33 -21.93 -8.84
C ASP A 228 11.93 -22.15 -10.30
N GLY A 229 12.17 -21.16 -11.18
CA GLY A 229 11.88 -21.25 -12.61
C GLY A 229 10.39 -21.35 -12.95
N ARG A 230 9.50 -20.87 -12.08
CA ARG A 230 8.06 -20.95 -12.31
C ARG A 230 7.64 -20.02 -13.45
N PRO A 231 6.85 -20.51 -14.43
CA PRO A 231 6.26 -19.64 -15.46
C PRO A 231 5.31 -18.63 -14.81
N VAL A 232 5.45 -17.36 -15.18
CA VAL A 232 4.69 -16.24 -14.59
C VAL A 232 3.18 -16.46 -14.70
N GLY A 233 2.69 -16.90 -15.87
CA GLY A 233 1.24 -17.14 -16.08
C GLY A 233 0.70 -18.25 -15.17
N GLU A 234 1.40 -19.40 -15.08
CA GLU A 234 0.98 -20.50 -14.19
C GLU A 234 0.99 -20.05 -12.72
N LEU A 235 2.03 -19.32 -12.30
CA LEU A 235 2.11 -18.78 -10.95
C LEU A 235 0.96 -17.84 -10.63
N ALA A 236 0.66 -16.92 -11.56
CA ALA A 236 -0.44 -15.96 -11.43
C ALA A 236 -1.80 -16.65 -11.32
N ASP A 237 -2.06 -17.66 -12.16
CA ASP A 237 -3.30 -18.42 -12.12
C ASP A 237 -3.47 -19.18 -10.80
N ARG A 238 -2.43 -19.89 -10.34
CA ARG A 238 -2.48 -20.63 -9.06
C ARG A 238 -2.68 -19.72 -7.84
N LEU A 239 -2.03 -18.55 -7.83
CA LEU A 239 -2.21 -17.57 -6.76
C LEU A 239 -3.60 -16.93 -6.81
N ALA A 240 -4.16 -16.72 -7.99
CA ALA A 240 -5.52 -16.24 -8.16
C ALA A 240 -6.54 -17.26 -7.63
N ASP A 241 -6.41 -18.54 -8.00
CA ASP A 241 -7.27 -19.63 -7.51
C ASP A 241 -7.22 -19.75 -5.97
N LEU A 242 -6.01 -19.61 -5.39
CA LEU A 242 -5.82 -19.62 -3.94
C LEU A 242 -6.53 -18.41 -3.30
N ALA A 243 -6.39 -17.22 -3.86
CA ALA A 243 -7.01 -16.00 -3.36
C ALA A 243 -8.55 -16.09 -3.42
N GLU A 244 -9.10 -16.62 -4.51
CA GLU A 244 -10.54 -16.88 -4.62
C GLU A 244 -11.04 -17.88 -3.56
N SER A 245 -10.29 -18.96 -3.35
CA SER A 245 -10.63 -19.99 -2.37
C SER A 245 -10.63 -19.45 -0.93
N LEU A 246 -9.74 -18.50 -0.64
CA LEU A 246 -9.63 -17.87 0.68
C LEU A 246 -10.87 -17.06 1.06
N VAL A 247 -11.52 -16.42 0.08
CA VAL A 247 -12.67 -15.53 0.32
C VAL A 247 -14.02 -16.16 0.04
N ARG A 248 -14.07 -17.29 -0.68
CA ARG A 248 -15.32 -18.03 -0.86
C ARG A 248 -15.72 -18.71 0.47
N PRO A 249 -16.97 -18.55 0.93
CA PRO A 249 -17.42 -19.26 2.13
C PRO A 249 -17.22 -20.76 1.91
N PRO A 250 -16.80 -21.51 2.95
CA PRO A 250 -16.71 -22.95 2.83
C PRO A 250 -18.07 -23.48 2.41
N THR A 251 -18.10 -24.22 1.30
CA THR A 251 -19.30 -24.95 0.89
C THR A 251 -19.71 -25.82 2.07
N SER A 252 -20.85 -25.51 2.70
CA SER A 252 -21.36 -26.29 3.80
C SER A 252 -21.42 -27.75 3.35
N ARG A 253 -20.53 -28.59 3.90
CA ARG A 253 -20.75 -30.04 3.81
C ARG A 253 -22.10 -30.32 4.46
N ARG A 254 -23.10 -30.59 3.65
CA ARG A 254 -24.33 -31.23 4.16
C ARG A 254 -23.88 -32.51 4.85
N ALA A 255 -24.01 -32.53 6.16
CA ALA A 255 -23.94 -33.75 6.95
C ALA A 255 -25.13 -34.64 6.62
#